data_13720d3b355a2d54843a54480baed111
#
_entry.id   13720d3b355a2d54843a54480baed111
#
_cell.length_a   1.000
_cell.length_b   1.000
_cell.length_c   1.000
_cell.angle_alpha   90.00
_cell.angle_beta   90.00
_cell.angle_gamma   90.00
#
_symmetry.space_group_name_H-M   'P 1'
#
loop_
_entity.id
_entity.type
_entity.pdbx_description
1 polymer ?
#
loop_
_entity_poly.entity_id
_entity_poly.type
_entity_poly.pdbx_seq_one_letter_code
_entity_poly.pdbx_strand_id
1 'polypeptide(L)'
;MSTTGTAFAQTQAPDARLTRVANLAGQHKPAGVPQDYVQTPFGYFAPACVRHIGASERILADGTLQKANGIQEQSARCSQDNFTSNGVRVRPNGLGLDGQEVRRGASSAAFKKRSPVPAAIDHAYISSAGYYSGVSPGRIVANWKVPPNPTNVARQTIYFFPALQSDTPVILQPVLGYRGESNSWDLSSWNCCKEGVVWYSDFIPAKSGDQINGDVYATCAAGSVCSSWNIDTRNVTSGRSVRLSTTSYGDLTQIMAGALEGYSVDSCDEYPASGNITFTGVAVYDYRMKQVRSPPWEEIIDNSGLDLQCNYQLDTTSTTATIHY
;
A
#
# COMPACT_ATOMS: atom_id res chain seq x y z
N MET A 1 7.90 -30.87 -46.74
CA MET A 1 8.63 -31.04 -45.46
C MET A 1 8.40 -29.78 -44.66
N SER A 2 7.45 -29.83 -43.70
CA SER A 2 7.13 -28.70 -42.82
C SER A 2 7.90 -28.90 -41.53
N THR A 3 8.77 -27.97 -41.20
CA THR A 3 9.48 -27.91 -39.92
C THR A 3 8.65 -27.13 -38.92
N THR A 4 8.04 -27.80 -37.97
CA THR A 4 7.40 -27.21 -36.80
C THR A 4 8.48 -26.76 -35.81
N GLY A 5 8.72 -25.47 -35.76
CA GLY A 5 9.57 -24.85 -34.73
C GLY A 5 8.84 -24.83 -33.39
N THR A 6 9.30 -25.59 -32.42
CA THR A 6 8.91 -25.53 -31.04
C THR A 6 9.48 -24.22 -30.41
N ALA A 7 8.61 -23.29 -30.14
CA ALA A 7 8.97 -22.10 -29.32
C ALA A 7 9.21 -22.55 -27.87
N PHE A 8 10.46 -22.52 -27.43
CA PHE A 8 10.80 -22.64 -26.01
C PHE A 8 10.34 -21.39 -25.30
N ALA A 9 9.42 -21.54 -24.35
CA ALA A 9 9.11 -20.49 -23.40
C ALA A 9 10.38 -20.19 -22.61
N GLN A 10 10.99 -19.03 -22.84
CA GLN A 10 12.04 -18.52 -21.98
C GLN A 10 11.43 -18.24 -20.61
N THR A 11 11.77 -19.06 -19.61
CA THR A 11 11.56 -18.74 -18.21
C THR A 11 12.40 -17.49 -17.91
N GLN A 12 11.74 -16.34 -17.85
CA GLN A 12 12.39 -15.10 -17.38
C GLN A 12 12.97 -15.39 -16.00
N ALA A 13 14.27 -15.11 -15.82
CA ALA A 13 14.90 -15.15 -14.50
C ALA A 13 14.09 -14.27 -13.54
N PRO A 14 13.83 -14.70 -12.30
CA PRO A 14 13.06 -13.92 -11.35
C PRO A 14 13.74 -12.54 -11.20
N ASP A 15 12.93 -11.48 -11.28
CA ASP A 15 13.41 -10.11 -11.09
C ASP A 15 14.13 -10.05 -9.72
N ALA A 16 15.39 -9.64 -9.72
CA ALA A 16 16.21 -9.54 -8.50
C ALA A 16 15.56 -8.63 -7.44
N ARG A 17 14.68 -7.71 -7.85
CA ARG A 17 13.89 -6.84 -6.98
C ARG A 17 12.73 -7.59 -6.31
N LEU A 18 12.02 -8.43 -7.07
CA LEU A 18 11.01 -9.36 -6.52
C LEU A 18 11.64 -10.38 -5.59
N THR A 19 12.84 -10.89 -5.92
CA THR A 19 13.59 -11.78 -5.04
C THR A 19 13.94 -11.09 -3.72
N ARG A 20 14.26 -9.79 -3.74
CA ARG A 20 14.49 -9.02 -2.51
C ARG A 20 13.22 -8.90 -1.67
N VAL A 21 12.07 -8.58 -2.28
CA VAL A 21 10.78 -8.53 -1.60
C VAL A 21 10.37 -9.93 -1.11
N ALA A 22 10.55 -10.97 -1.92
CA ALA A 22 10.21 -12.36 -1.58
C ALA A 22 11.09 -12.93 -0.45
N ASN A 23 12.39 -12.65 -0.47
CA ASN A 23 13.31 -13.13 0.58
C ASN A 23 13.05 -12.44 1.93
N LEU A 24 12.54 -11.20 1.91
CA LEU A 24 12.15 -10.47 3.13
C LEU A 24 10.81 -10.97 3.71
N ALA A 25 9.98 -11.62 2.90
CA ALA A 25 8.71 -12.21 3.31
C ALA A 25 8.85 -13.62 3.92
N GLY A 26 10.05 -14.03 4.18
CA GLY A 26 10.58 -15.38 4.28
C GLY A 26 9.84 -16.38 5.13
N GLN A 27 9.75 -16.40 6.41
CA GLN A 27 9.59 -17.70 7.11
C GLN A 27 8.26 -17.91 7.85
N HIS A 28 7.45 -16.89 8.07
CA HIS A 28 6.15 -17.02 8.76
C HIS A 28 5.00 -16.46 7.93
N LYS A 29 4.54 -17.27 6.99
CA LYS A 29 3.27 -17.03 6.34
C LYS A 29 2.16 -17.73 7.11
N PRO A 30 0.96 -17.18 7.18
CA PRO A 30 -0.20 -17.87 7.71
C PRO A 30 -0.42 -19.20 7.03
N ALA A 31 -1.00 -20.16 7.76
CA ALA A 31 -1.34 -21.47 7.22
C ALA A 31 -2.18 -21.35 5.95
N GLY A 32 -1.82 -22.10 4.91
CA GLY A 32 -2.49 -22.09 3.62
C GLY A 32 -1.95 -21.09 2.60
N VAL A 33 -1.11 -20.15 2.98
CA VAL A 33 -0.41 -19.26 2.03
C VAL A 33 0.75 -20.00 1.37
N PRO A 34 0.84 -20.07 0.03
CA PRO A 34 1.94 -20.72 -0.65
C PRO A 34 3.31 -20.10 -0.32
N GLN A 35 4.35 -20.94 -0.23
CA GLN A 35 5.68 -20.51 0.20
C GLN A 35 6.36 -19.53 -0.78
N ASP A 36 6.03 -19.61 -2.07
CA ASP A 36 6.55 -18.74 -3.13
C ASP A 36 5.85 -17.38 -3.23
N TYR A 37 4.75 -17.16 -2.47
CA TYR A 37 4.03 -15.90 -2.52
C TYR A 37 4.85 -14.76 -1.91
N VAL A 38 4.69 -13.57 -2.47
CA VAL A 38 5.37 -12.34 -2.07
C VAL A 38 4.50 -11.58 -1.07
N GLN A 39 5.08 -11.17 0.05
CA GLN A 39 4.43 -10.23 0.97
C GLN A 39 4.47 -8.81 0.39
N THR A 40 3.34 -8.14 0.44
CA THR A 40 3.15 -6.74 0.04
C THR A 40 2.44 -5.99 1.17
N PRO A 41 2.29 -4.66 1.10
CA PRO A 41 1.42 -3.93 2.04
C PRO A 41 -0.06 -4.32 1.97
N PHE A 42 -0.41 -5.29 1.15
CA PHE A 42 -1.80 -5.72 0.91
C PHE A 42 -2.02 -7.22 1.17
N GLY A 43 -1.08 -7.87 1.82
CA GLY A 43 -1.09 -9.32 2.03
C GLY A 43 -0.14 -10.06 1.08
N TYR A 44 -0.44 -11.32 0.80
CA TYR A 44 0.43 -12.22 0.04
C TYR A 44 -0.11 -12.47 -1.36
N PHE A 45 0.74 -12.27 -2.36
CA PHE A 45 0.41 -12.40 -3.78
C PHE A 45 1.37 -13.35 -4.48
N ALA A 46 0.88 -14.03 -5.51
CA ALA A 46 1.76 -14.78 -6.39
C ALA A 46 2.79 -13.85 -7.06
N PRO A 47 4.05 -14.26 -7.23
CA PRO A 47 5.10 -13.39 -7.79
C PRO A 47 4.72 -12.77 -9.15
N ALA A 48 4.04 -13.51 -10.02
CA ALA A 48 3.58 -13.01 -11.32
C ALA A 48 2.53 -11.88 -11.23
N CYS A 49 1.89 -11.71 -10.08
CA CYS A 49 0.86 -10.70 -9.82
C CYS A 49 1.42 -9.44 -9.12
N VAL A 50 2.71 -9.45 -8.74
CA VAL A 50 3.41 -8.31 -8.13
C VAL A 50 4.40 -7.74 -9.13
N ARG A 51 4.11 -6.56 -9.67
CA ARG A 51 4.77 -6.02 -10.85
C ARG A 51 5.47 -4.71 -10.59
N HIS A 52 6.73 -4.66 -11.00
CA HIS A 52 7.55 -3.47 -10.91
C HIS A 52 7.24 -2.49 -12.05
N ILE A 53 7.20 -1.21 -11.72
CA ILE A 53 7.09 -0.09 -12.67
C ILE A 53 8.34 0.76 -12.54
N GLY A 54 9.08 0.90 -13.64
CA GLY A 54 10.24 1.78 -13.71
C GLY A 54 9.87 3.26 -13.72
N ALA A 55 10.82 4.12 -13.38
CA ALA A 55 10.60 5.58 -13.23
C ALA A 55 10.04 6.28 -14.48
N SER A 56 10.30 5.74 -15.68
CA SER A 56 9.82 6.27 -16.96
C SER A 56 8.66 5.48 -17.56
N GLU A 57 8.09 4.56 -16.80
CA GLU A 57 6.94 3.75 -17.19
C GLU A 57 5.69 4.25 -16.47
N ARG A 58 4.51 3.94 -17.00
CA ARG A 58 3.24 4.27 -16.34
C ARG A 58 2.12 3.30 -16.68
N ILE A 59 1.16 3.20 -15.77
CA ILE A 59 -0.08 2.47 -15.97
C ILE A 59 -1.12 3.46 -16.49
N LEU A 60 -1.71 3.15 -17.64
CA LEU A 60 -2.76 3.95 -18.27
C LEU A 60 -4.13 3.65 -17.63
N ALA A 61 -5.13 4.48 -17.94
CA ALA A 61 -6.48 4.39 -17.36
C ALA A 61 -7.16 3.03 -17.55
N ASP A 62 -6.86 2.34 -18.66
CA ASP A 62 -7.36 1.00 -18.99
C ASP A 62 -6.54 -0.14 -18.36
N GLY A 63 -5.49 0.17 -17.58
CA GLY A 63 -4.58 -0.79 -16.98
C GLY A 63 -3.43 -1.23 -17.88
N THR A 64 -3.32 -0.69 -19.09
CA THR A 64 -2.20 -0.94 -19.99
C THR A 64 -0.91 -0.32 -19.44
N LEU A 65 0.21 -1.05 -19.52
CA LEU A 65 1.53 -0.55 -19.16
C LEU A 65 2.17 0.15 -20.36
N GLN A 66 2.44 1.44 -20.22
CA GLN A 66 3.26 2.18 -21.18
C GLN A 66 4.72 2.18 -20.73
N LYS A 67 5.58 1.59 -21.57
CA LYS A 67 7.03 1.53 -21.38
C LYS A 67 7.71 2.87 -21.65
N ALA A 68 8.96 3.03 -21.18
CA ALA A 68 9.77 4.24 -21.39
C ALA A 68 9.95 4.63 -22.86
N ASN A 69 9.96 3.66 -23.77
CA ASN A 69 10.05 3.86 -25.23
C ASN A 69 8.70 4.14 -25.91
N GLY A 70 7.62 4.28 -25.13
CA GLY A 70 6.25 4.54 -25.61
C GLY A 70 5.47 3.29 -26.04
N ILE A 71 6.08 2.11 -26.06
CA ILE A 71 5.37 0.86 -26.35
C ILE A 71 4.33 0.62 -25.25
N GLN A 72 3.13 0.20 -25.66
CA GLN A 72 2.06 -0.18 -24.77
C GLN A 72 1.91 -1.70 -24.74
N GLU A 73 1.88 -2.24 -23.53
CA GLU A 73 1.72 -3.66 -23.27
C GLU A 73 0.46 -3.88 -22.44
N GLN A 74 -0.44 -4.74 -22.94
CA GLN A 74 -1.62 -5.12 -22.16
C GLN A 74 -1.17 -5.84 -20.88
N SER A 75 -1.52 -5.31 -19.74
CA SER A 75 -1.27 -5.96 -18.48
C SER A 75 -2.22 -7.15 -18.32
N ALA A 76 -1.69 -8.36 -18.26
CA ALA A 76 -2.51 -9.54 -18.01
C ALA A 76 -3.13 -9.45 -16.60
N ARG A 77 -4.38 -9.86 -16.47
CA ARG A 77 -5.03 -10.03 -15.15
C ARG A 77 -4.27 -11.07 -14.34
N CYS A 78 -4.27 -10.94 -13.04
CA CYS A 78 -3.81 -12.03 -12.20
C CYS A 78 -4.85 -13.18 -12.26
N SER A 79 -4.39 -14.39 -12.54
CA SER A 79 -5.25 -15.58 -12.54
C SER A 79 -5.19 -16.36 -11.23
N GLN A 80 -4.29 -15.97 -10.33
CA GLN A 80 -4.04 -16.64 -9.06
C GLN A 80 -4.71 -15.89 -7.92
N ASP A 81 -5.24 -16.66 -6.97
CA ASP A 81 -5.76 -16.10 -5.74
C ASP A 81 -4.62 -15.45 -4.94
N ASN A 82 -4.98 -14.54 -4.08
CA ASN A 82 -4.06 -13.90 -3.15
C ASN A 82 -4.59 -14.10 -1.73
N PHE A 83 -3.85 -13.67 -0.73
CA PHE A 83 -4.21 -13.89 0.67
C PHE A 83 -4.05 -12.59 1.45
N THR A 84 -4.92 -12.36 2.41
CA THR A 84 -4.78 -11.30 3.40
C THR A 84 -3.59 -11.60 4.33
N SER A 85 -3.24 -10.67 5.20
CA SER A 85 -2.17 -10.85 6.19
C SER A 85 -2.40 -12.03 7.12
N ASN A 86 -3.66 -12.32 7.46
CA ASN A 86 -4.06 -13.43 8.31
C ASN A 86 -4.41 -14.72 7.54
N GLY A 87 -4.08 -14.78 6.24
CA GLY A 87 -4.20 -15.98 5.42
C GLY A 87 -5.59 -16.23 4.82
N VAL A 88 -6.52 -15.28 4.89
CA VAL A 88 -7.80 -15.41 4.20
C VAL A 88 -7.59 -15.36 2.69
N ARG A 89 -8.06 -16.39 2.00
CA ARG A 89 -7.93 -16.53 0.55
C ARG A 89 -8.88 -15.59 -0.19
N VAL A 90 -8.35 -14.85 -1.14
CA VAL A 90 -9.05 -13.82 -1.92
C VAL A 90 -8.87 -14.11 -3.41
N ARG A 91 -9.96 -14.14 -4.16
CA ARG A 91 -9.92 -14.26 -5.62
C ARG A 91 -9.39 -12.97 -6.28
N PRO A 92 -8.89 -13.04 -7.51
CA PRO A 92 -8.40 -11.86 -8.24
C PRO A 92 -9.42 -10.71 -8.35
N ASN A 93 -10.72 -11.01 -8.32
CA ASN A 93 -11.80 -10.02 -8.33
C ASN A 93 -12.09 -9.38 -6.97
N GLY A 94 -11.30 -9.70 -5.93
CA GLY A 94 -11.46 -9.15 -4.58
C GLY A 94 -12.47 -9.89 -3.69
N LEU A 95 -13.08 -10.96 -4.18
CA LEU A 95 -14.05 -11.75 -3.41
C LEU A 95 -13.39 -12.91 -2.66
N GLY A 96 -13.84 -13.19 -1.46
CA GLY A 96 -13.52 -14.41 -0.73
C GLY A 96 -14.12 -15.66 -1.37
N LEU A 97 -13.81 -16.82 -0.81
CA LEU A 97 -14.36 -18.10 -1.29
C LEU A 97 -15.87 -18.20 -1.06
N ASP A 98 -16.40 -17.50 -0.07
CA ASP A 98 -17.82 -17.36 0.25
C ASP A 98 -18.57 -16.38 -0.69
N GLY A 99 -17.84 -15.74 -1.61
CA GLY A 99 -18.38 -14.75 -2.54
C GLY A 99 -18.56 -13.35 -1.94
N GLN A 100 -18.16 -13.13 -0.68
CA GLN A 100 -18.19 -11.82 -0.06
C GLN A 100 -16.94 -11.01 -0.43
N GLU A 101 -17.08 -9.68 -0.44
CA GLU A 101 -15.94 -8.79 -0.67
C GLU A 101 -14.95 -8.88 0.51
N VAL A 102 -13.68 -9.10 0.20
CA VAL A 102 -12.60 -9.05 1.20
C VAL A 102 -11.99 -7.66 1.17
N ARG A 103 -12.13 -6.95 2.26
CA ARG A 103 -11.65 -5.58 2.40
C ARG A 103 -10.21 -5.55 2.85
N ARG A 104 -9.45 -4.66 2.22
CA ARG A 104 -8.06 -4.36 2.53
C ARG A 104 -7.95 -2.89 2.84
N GLY A 105 -7.08 -2.55 3.77
CA GLY A 105 -6.97 -1.17 4.27
C GLY A 105 -8.13 -0.78 5.19
N ALA A 106 -8.29 0.52 5.42
CA ALA A 106 -9.36 1.03 6.26
C ALA A 106 -10.72 0.56 5.74
N SER A 107 -11.48 -0.11 6.59
CA SER A 107 -12.82 -0.57 6.23
C SER A 107 -13.69 0.62 5.84
N SER A 108 -14.25 0.61 4.61
CA SER A 108 -15.23 1.62 4.20
C SER A 108 -16.47 1.62 5.12
N ALA A 109 -16.73 0.54 5.86
CA ALA A 109 -17.77 0.47 6.86
C ALA A 109 -17.45 1.29 8.11
N ALA A 110 -16.16 1.48 8.45
CA ALA A 110 -15.75 2.38 9.53
C ALA A 110 -16.02 3.83 9.18
N PHE A 111 -15.84 4.21 7.90
CA PHE A 111 -16.12 5.57 7.42
C PHE A 111 -17.59 5.83 7.04
N LYS A 112 -18.32 4.77 6.68
CA LYS A 112 -19.75 4.86 6.40
C LYS A 112 -20.48 4.22 7.57
N LYS A 113 -21.16 4.95 8.41
CA LYS A 113 -22.10 4.41 9.41
C LYS A 113 -23.23 3.57 8.76
N ARG A 114 -22.90 2.57 7.95
CA ARG A 114 -23.87 1.70 7.26
C ARG A 114 -23.55 0.24 7.50
N SER A 115 -24.55 -0.44 8.06
CA SER A 115 -24.78 -1.89 8.23
C SER A 115 -23.58 -2.83 8.33
N PRO A 116 -23.54 -3.67 9.38
CA PRO A 116 -22.49 -4.66 9.55
C PRO A 116 -22.71 -5.81 8.56
N VAL A 117 -22.08 -5.75 7.41
CA VAL A 117 -21.77 -6.96 6.66
C VAL A 117 -20.44 -7.45 7.22
N PRO A 118 -20.31 -8.67 7.75
CA PRO A 118 -19.04 -9.21 8.18
C PRO A 118 -18.16 -9.42 6.95
N ALA A 119 -17.33 -8.43 6.63
CA ALA A 119 -16.24 -8.62 5.69
C ALA A 119 -15.10 -9.30 6.45
N ALA A 120 -14.38 -10.23 5.82
CA ALA A 120 -13.16 -10.74 6.38
C ALA A 120 -12.18 -9.56 6.55
N ILE A 121 -11.72 -9.35 7.78
CA ILE A 121 -10.84 -8.24 8.14
C ILE A 121 -9.40 -8.64 7.84
N ASP A 122 -8.65 -7.77 7.20
CA ASP A 122 -7.20 -7.93 7.05
C ASP A 122 -6.51 -7.36 8.30
N HIS A 123 -6.08 -8.24 9.19
CA HIS A 123 -5.50 -7.86 10.47
C HIS A 123 -4.10 -7.21 10.38
N ALA A 124 -3.50 -7.06 9.19
CA ALA A 124 -2.30 -6.25 9.06
C ALA A 124 -2.59 -4.77 9.27
N TYR A 125 -3.77 -4.33 8.85
CA TYR A 125 -4.21 -2.95 8.99
C TYR A 125 -4.70 -2.70 10.42
N ILE A 126 -3.89 -1.99 11.20
CA ILE A 126 -4.11 -1.83 12.64
C ILE A 126 -4.78 -0.51 12.95
N SER A 127 -4.28 0.60 12.40
CA SER A 127 -4.83 1.91 12.70
C SER A 127 -4.65 2.91 11.55
N SER A 128 -5.60 3.83 11.43
CA SER A 128 -5.49 4.98 10.53
C SER A 128 -6.28 6.18 10.99
N ALA A 129 -5.74 7.36 10.70
CA ALA A 129 -6.48 8.61 10.69
C ALA A 129 -7.01 8.86 9.29
N GLY A 130 -8.31 8.76 9.07
CA GLY A 130 -8.88 8.89 7.74
C GLY A 130 -10.32 9.39 7.74
N TYR A 131 -10.87 9.63 6.55
CA TYR A 131 -12.29 9.93 6.38
C TYR A 131 -12.79 9.57 4.98
N TYR A 132 -14.10 9.40 4.86
CA TYR A 132 -14.77 9.25 3.58
C TYR A 132 -15.09 10.63 3.00
N SER A 133 -14.53 10.93 1.84
CA SER A 133 -14.79 12.19 1.14
C SER A 133 -16.04 12.08 0.26
N GLY A 134 -16.96 13.00 0.43
CA GLY A 134 -18.12 13.13 -0.48
C GLY A 134 -17.76 13.71 -1.87
N VAL A 135 -16.50 14.12 -2.06
CA VAL A 135 -15.96 14.70 -3.29
C VAL A 135 -14.64 14.01 -3.60
N SER A 136 -14.42 13.64 -4.87
CA SER A 136 -13.13 13.02 -5.27
C SER A 136 -11.95 13.91 -4.86
N PRO A 137 -10.94 13.37 -4.16
CA PRO A 137 -9.73 14.10 -3.88
C PRO A 137 -8.92 14.34 -5.16
N GLY A 138 -8.12 15.39 -5.16
CA GLY A 138 -7.13 15.66 -6.20
C GLY A 138 -5.70 15.39 -5.74
N ARG A 139 -5.46 15.45 -4.40
CA ARG A 139 -4.13 15.21 -3.83
C ARG A 139 -4.20 14.98 -2.33
N ILE A 140 -3.29 14.16 -1.84
CA ILE A 140 -2.85 14.14 -0.44
C ILE A 140 -1.35 14.23 -0.37
N VAL A 141 -0.82 15.04 0.55
CA VAL A 141 0.60 15.13 0.87
C VAL A 141 0.79 15.08 2.37
N ALA A 142 1.83 14.40 2.81
CA ALA A 142 2.23 14.33 4.22
C ALA A 142 3.75 14.23 4.34
N ASN A 143 4.28 14.63 5.50
CA ASN A 143 5.68 14.45 5.86
C ASN A 143 5.75 13.66 7.16
N TRP A 144 6.78 12.85 7.31
CA TRP A 144 7.06 12.13 8.54
C TRP A 144 8.55 11.87 8.71
N LYS A 145 8.93 11.47 9.88
CA LYS A 145 10.30 11.12 10.20
C LYS A 145 10.39 9.59 10.35
N VAL A 146 11.43 8.99 9.76
CA VAL A 146 11.71 7.56 9.97
C VAL A 146 11.96 7.33 11.46
N PRO A 147 11.18 6.48 12.14
CA PRO A 147 11.37 6.23 13.56
C PRO A 147 12.66 5.43 13.84
N PRO A 148 13.12 5.36 15.09
CA PRO A 148 14.16 4.43 15.49
C PRO A 148 13.79 2.99 15.14
N ASN A 149 14.78 2.13 14.91
CA ASN A 149 14.50 0.69 14.75
C ASN A 149 13.86 0.11 16.01
N PRO A 150 13.07 -0.96 15.89
CA PRO A 150 12.61 -1.75 17.03
C PRO A 150 13.76 -2.20 17.92
N THR A 151 13.49 -2.36 19.21
CA THR A 151 14.45 -2.95 20.16
C THR A 151 14.53 -4.46 20.06
N ASN A 152 13.40 -5.09 19.69
CA ASN A 152 13.34 -6.51 19.34
C ASN A 152 13.29 -6.63 17.81
N VAL A 153 14.31 -7.26 17.24
CA VAL A 153 14.46 -7.47 15.79
C VAL A 153 14.20 -8.94 15.50
N ALA A 154 13.07 -9.22 14.89
CA ALA A 154 12.63 -10.56 14.54
C ALA A 154 12.29 -10.65 13.03
N ARG A 155 11.10 -11.09 12.69
CA ARG A 155 10.65 -11.25 11.29
C ARG A 155 9.54 -10.29 10.92
N GLN A 156 9.29 -9.32 11.79
CA GLN A 156 8.24 -8.34 11.61
C GLN A 156 8.45 -7.50 10.35
N THR A 157 7.35 -7.17 9.70
CA THR A 157 7.29 -6.14 8.66
C THR A 157 6.27 -5.10 9.11
N ILE A 158 6.68 -3.83 9.09
CA ILE A 158 5.83 -2.72 9.51
C ILE A 158 5.78 -1.70 8.38
N TYR A 159 4.58 -1.24 8.06
CA TYR A 159 4.36 -0.21 7.06
C TYR A 159 3.69 1.01 7.66
N PHE A 160 4.17 2.18 7.26
CA PHE A 160 3.57 3.48 7.56
C PHE A 160 3.35 4.25 6.26
N PHE A 161 2.16 4.80 6.06
CA PHE A 161 1.84 5.53 4.84
C PHE A 161 0.60 6.43 4.97
N PRO A 162 0.54 7.58 4.27
CA PRO A 162 -0.70 8.23 3.90
C PRO A 162 -1.26 7.58 2.64
N ALA A 163 -2.57 7.69 2.36
CA ALA A 163 -3.14 7.07 1.17
C ALA A 163 -4.41 7.73 0.64
N LEU A 164 -4.70 7.43 -0.62
CA LEU A 164 -6.01 7.58 -1.23
C LEU A 164 -6.54 6.21 -1.63
N GLN A 165 -7.77 5.91 -1.28
CA GLN A 165 -8.39 4.61 -1.51
C GLN A 165 -9.77 4.77 -2.17
N SER A 166 -10.14 3.80 -3.00
CA SER A 166 -11.49 3.69 -3.57
C SER A 166 -12.39 2.77 -2.75
N ASP A 167 -13.68 2.76 -3.06
CA ASP A 167 -14.61 1.75 -2.51
C ASP A 167 -14.35 0.34 -3.09
N THR A 168 -13.65 0.26 -4.23
CA THR A 168 -13.11 -0.98 -4.79
C THR A 168 -11.72 -1.24 -4.22
N PRO A 169 -11.12 -2.44 -4.38
CA PRO A 169 -9.82 -2.74 -3.79
C PRO A 169 -8.67 -2.01 -4.52
N VAL A 170 -8.72 -0.69 -4.54
CA VAL A 170 -7.63 0.16 -5.08
C VAL A 170 -7.18 1.13 -4.01
N ILE A 171 -5.89 1.13 -3.74
CA ILE A 171 -5.25 2.04 -2.82
C ILE A 171 -3.93 2.55 -3.44
N LEU A 172 -3.72 3.85 -3.36
CA LEU A 172 -2.51 4.57 -3.82
C LEU A 172 -1.76 5.06 -2.59
N GLN A 173 -0.54 4.55 -2.38
CA GLN A 173 0.19 4.85 -1.14
C GLN A 173 1.71 4.99 -1.33
N PRO A 174 2.33 6.07 -0.83
CA PRO A 174 3.76 6.17 -0.59
C PRO A 174 4.08 5.50 0.74
N VAL A 175 4.94 4.48 0.75
CA VAL A 175 5.15 3.58 1.88
C VAL A 175 6.55 3.71 2.46
N LEU A 176 6.63 3.84 3.77
CA LEU A 176 7.80 3.55 4.59
C LEU A 176 7.66 2.13 5.15
N GLY A 177 8.59 1.24 4.81
CA GLY A 177 8.60 -0.15 5.26
C GLY A 177 9.79 -0.47 6.16
N TYR A 178 9.54 -1.10 7.30
CA TYR A 178 10.56 -1.74 8.12
C TYR A 178 10.59 -3.24 7.84
N ARG A 179 11.80 -3.79 7.75
CA ARG A 179 12.06 -5.22 7.54
C ARG A 179 12.91 -5.74 8.68
N GLY A 180 12.31 -6.55 9.56
CA GLY A 180 13.02 -7.14 10.69
C GLY A 180 14.19 -8.01 10.27
N GLU A 181 14.03 -8.89 9.27
CA GLU A 181 15.09 -9.77 8.78
C GLU A 181 16.38 -9.05 8.36
N SER A 182 16.26 -7.85 7.78
CA SER A 182 17.41 -7.03 7.39
C SER A 182 17.68 -5.86 8.33
N ASN A 183 16.87 -5.71 9.39
CA ASN A 183 16.90 -4.60 10.34
C ASN A 183 17.03 -3.24 9.64
N SER A 184 16.20 -3.02 8.62
CA SER A 184 16.34 -1.87 7.74
C SER A 184 15.02 -1.26 7.32
N TRP A 185 15.05 0.05 7.03
CA TRP A 185 13.96 0.81 6.45
C TRP A 185 14.13 0.98 4.95
N ASP A 186 13.03 0.92 4.23
CA ASP A 186 12.95 1.26 2.81
C ASP A 186 11.72 2.13 2.49
N LEU A 187 11.76 2.76 1.33
CA LEU A 187 10.68 3.57 0.80
C LEU A 187 10.31 3.08 -0.60
N SER A 188 9.02 3.04 -0.87
CA SER A 188 8.47 2.65 -2.18
C SER A 188 7.07 3.22 -2.38
N SER A 189 6.60 3.24 -3.62
CA SER A 189 5.25 3.66 -3.97
C SER A 189 4.46 2.46 -4.48
N TRP A 190 3.19 2.34 -4.06
CA TRP A 190 2.37 1.16 -4.32
C TRP A 190 0.97 1.51 -4.83
N ASN A 191 0.46 0.67 -5.72
CA ASN A 191 -0.94 0.64 -6.14
C ASN A 191 -1.45 -0.80 -6.11
N CYS A 192 -2.54 -1.03 -5.47
CA CYS A 192 -3.22 -2.32 -5.32
C CYS A 192 -4.74 -2.15 -5.46
N CYS A 193 -5.53 -3.15 -5.76
CA CYS A 193 -5.23 -4.49 -6.24
C CYS A 193 -6.21 -4.82 -7.36
N LYS A 194 -6.34 -3.92 -8.33
CA LYS A 194 -7.26 -4.13 -9.45
C LYS A 194 -6.99 -5.48 -10.11
N GLU A 195 -8.01 -6.33 -10.14
CA GLU A 195 -7.93 -7.67 -10.73
C GLU A 195 -6.79 -8.53 -10.16
N GLY A 196 -6.49 -8.35 -8.87
CA GLY A 196 -5.47 -9.11 -8.15
C GLY A 196 -4.03 -8.71 -8.48
N VAL A 197 -3.82 -7.62 -9.22
CA VAL A 197 -2.48 -7.13 -9.57
C VAL A 197 -2.02 -6.06 -8.61
N VAL A 198 -0.79 -6.18 -8.13
CA VAL A 198 -0.08 -5.19 -7.31
C VAL A 198 1.01 -4.55 -8.14
N TRP A 199 1.06 -3.23 -8.13
CA TRP A 199 2.10 -2.44 -8.80
C TRP A 199 2.98 -1.74 -7.77
N TYR A 200 4.29 -1.72 -8.01
CA TYR A 200 5.23 -1.05 -7.12
C TYR A 200 6.38 -0.38 -7.89
N SER A 201 6.94 0.67 -7.29
CA SER A 201 8.12 1.40 -7.78
C SER A 201 9.42 0.72 -7.37
N ASP A 202 10.55 1.29 -7.75
CA ASP A 202 11.83 0.98 -7.12
C ASP A 202 11.77 1.17 -5.59
N PHE A 203 12.69 0.51 -4.87
CA PHE A 203 12.93 0.73 -3.45
C PHE A 203 14.14 1.63 -3.26
N ILE A 204 14.05 2.58 -2.34
CA ILE A 204 15.19 3.38 -1.89
C ILE A 204 15.39 3.20 -0.39
N PRO A 205 16.64 3.12 0.09
CA PRO A 205 16.92 2.95 1.52
C PRO A 205 16.55 4.23 2.30
N ALA A 206 16.13 4.01 3.56
CA ALA A 206 15.94 5.06 4.54
C ALA A 206 16.64 4.69 5.86
N LYS A 207 16.89 5.67 6.71
CA LYS A 207 17.52 5.49 8.01
C LYS A 207 16.69 6.21 9.08
N SER A 208 16.74 5.72 10.31
CA SER A 208 16.17 6.41 11.46
C SER A 208 16.58 7.89 11.46
N GLY A 209 15.61 8.75 11.62
CA GLY A 209 15.79 10.20 11.60
C GLY A 209 15.63 10.88 10.25
N ASP A 210 15.65 10.16 9.12
CA ASP A 210 15.42 10.73 7.81
C ASP A 210 14.03 11.38 7.71
N GLN A 211 13.97 12.55 7.06
CA GLN A 211 12.71 13.22 6.74
C GLN A 211 12.14 12.66 5.44
N ILE A 212 10.89 12.25 5.49
CA ILE A 212 10.18 11.65 4.37
C ILE A 212 9.04 12.57 3.93
N ASN A 213 8.78 12.61 2.63
CA ASN A 213 7.63 13.23 2.03
C ASN A 213 6.92 12.22 1.14
N GLY A 214 5.64 12.04 1.36
CA GLY A 214 4.74 11.25 0.51
C GLY A 214 3.72 12.15 -0.15
N ASP A 215 3.51 11.99 -1.46
CA ASP A 215 2.63 12.83 -2.25
C ASP A 215 1.88 11.98 -3.28
N VAL A 216 0.57 11.89 -3.15
CA VAL A 216 -0.32 11.22 -4.10
C VAL A 216 -1.18 12.27 -4.78
N TYR A 217 -1.06 12.42 -6.09
CA TYR A 217 -1.75 13.49 -6.79
C TYR A 217 -2.21 13.12 -8.20
N ALA A 218 -3.36 13.71 -8.57
CA ALA A 218 -3.90 13.66 -9.91
C ALA A 218 -3.02 14.45 -10.89
N THR A 219 -2.82 13.93 -12.11
CA THR A 219 -2.01 14.59 -13.14
C THR A 219 -2.85 15.32 -14.20
N CYS A 220 -4.16 15.23 -14.12
CA CYS A 220 -5.09 15.95 -15.01
C CYS A 220 -5.24 17.42 -14.63
N ALA A 221 -5.85 18.21 -15.52
CA ALA A 221 -6.20 19.58 -15.20
C ALA A 221 -7.16 19.67 -14.00
N ALA A 222 -6.98 20.67 -13.16
CA ALA A 222 -7.86 20.91 -12.02
C ALA A 222 -9.32 21.04 -12.45
N GLY A 223 -10.23 20.38 -11.76
CA GLY A 223 -11.66 20.34 -12.08
C GLY A 223 -12.07 19.22 -13.03
N SER A 224 -11.13 18.46 -13.56
CA SER A 224 -11.40 17.28 -14.40
C SER A 224 -11.51 16.01 -13.59
N VAL A 225 -12.35 15.07 -14.03
CA VAL A 225 -12.27 13.67 -13.55
C VAL A 225 -10.95 13.11 -14.03
N CYS A 226 -10.15 12.60 -13.09
CA CYS A 226 -8.80 12.17 -13.39
C CYS A 226 -8.62 10.68 -13.08
N SER A 227 -8.16 9.94 -14.09
CA SER A 227 -7.75 8.54 -13.95
C SER A 227 -6.22 8.36 -13.89
N SER A 228 -5.45 9.44 -14.08
CA SER A 228 -3.98 9.40 -14.12
C SER A 228 -3.39 10.03 -12.86
N TRP A 229 -2.54 9.28 -12.15
CA TRP A 229 -2.03 9.64 -10.83
C TRP A 229 -0.54 9.41 -10.73
N ASN A 230 0.12 10.18 -9.89
CA ASN A 230 1.47 9.91 -9.43
C ASN A 230 1.46 9.65 -7.93
N ILE A 231 2.31 8.71 -7.52
CA ILE A 231 2.64 8.45 -6.13
C ILE A 231 4.13 8.70 -5.98
N ASP A 232 4.49 9.79 -5.34
CA ASP A 232 5.88 10.17 -5.07
C ASP A 232 6.22 9.83 -3.62
N THR A 233 7.32 9.08 -3.43
CA THR A 233 7.90 8.81 -2.12
C THR A 233 9.33 9.33 -2.09
N ARG A 234 9.62 10.28 -1.22
CA ARG A 234 10.90 11.00 -1.18
C ARG A 234 11.55 10.88 0.19
N ASN A 235 12.82 10.52 0.19
CA ASN A 235 13.70 10.75 1.33
C ASN A 235 14.32 12.15 1.17
N VAL A 236 13.76 13.12 1.87
CA VAL A 236 14.17 14.54 1.78
C VAL A 236 15.60 14.72 2.29
N THR A 237 15.99 13.98 3.31
CA THR A 237 17.33 14.03 3.91
C THR A 237 18.42 13.58 2.93
N SER A 238 18.18 12.50 2.21
CA SER A 238 19.17 11.97 1.24
C SER A 238 18.99 12.50 -0.19
N GLY A 239 17.90 13.23 -0.47
CA GLY A 239 17.54 13.73 -1.80
C GLY A 239 17.06 12.64 -2.78
N ARG A 240 16.91 11.39 -2.35
CA ARG A 240 16.44 10.28 -3.20
C ARG A 240 14.92 10.26 -3.27
N SER A 241 14.39 9.87 -4.41
CA SER A 241 12.95 9.72 -4.59
C SER A 241 12.62 8.58 -5.56
N VAL A 242 11.42 8.04 -5.40
CA VAL A 242 10.80 7.11 -6.35
C VAL A 242 9.42 7.61 -6.72
N ARG A 243 8.96 7.27 -7.91
CA ARG A 243 7.63 7.59 -8.43
C ARG A 243 7.00 6.34 -9.01
N LEU A 244 5.72 6.17 -8.75
CA LEU A 244 4.85 5.26 -9.47
C LEU A 244 3.80 6.09 -10.21
N SER A 245 3.88 6.13 -11.54
CA SER A 245 2.86 6.74 -12.39
C SER A 245 1.80 5.70 -12.71
N THR A 246 0.55 5.95 -12.31
CA THR A 246 -0.49 4.93 -12.23
C THR A 246 -1.88 5.46 -12.53
N THR A 247 -2.88 4.62 -12.36
CA THR A 247 -4.30 4.96 -12.46
C THR A 247 -5.04 4.60 -11.17
N SER A 248 -6.12 5.33 -10.88
CA SER A 248 -7.03 5.01 -9.78
C SER A 248 -8.06 3.92 -10.11
N TYR A 249 -8.16 3.53 -11.38
CA TYR A 249 -9.19 2.60 -11.89
C TYR A 249 -10.64 2.98 -11.52
N GLY A 250 -10.88 4.20 -11.11
CA GLY A 250 -12.18 4.73 -10.69
C GLY A 250 -12.03 5.86 -9.68
N ASP A 251 -13.11 6.19 -9.01
CA ASP A 251 -13.15 7.27 -8.03
C ASP A 251 -12.46 6.87 -6.73
N LEU A 252 -11.58 7.74 -6.25
CA LEU A 252 -11.01 7.66 -4.91
C LEU A 252 -11.94 8.40 -3.95
N THR A 253 -12.32 7.74 -2.87
CA THR A 253 -13.36 8.24 -1.94
C THR A 253 -12.90 8.28 -0.50
N GLN A 254 -11.82 7.58 -0.17
CA GLN A 254 -11.28 7.50 1.18
C GLN A 254 -9.89 8.12 1.21
N ILE A 255 -9.63 8.89 2.24
CA ILE A 255 -8.40 9.66 2.42
C ILE A 255 -7.83 9.29 3.78
N MET A 256 -6.55 8.90 3.83
CA MET A 256 -5.85 8.55 5.06
C MET A 256 -4.64 9.47 5.26
N ALA A 257 -4.64 10.23 6.35
CA ALA A 257 -3.51 11.09 6.75
C ALA A 257 -2.29 10.27 7.14
N GLY A 258 -2.51 9.11 7.72
CA GLY A 258 -1.50 8.15 8.11
C GLY A 258 -2.15 6.82 8.46
N ALA A 259 -1.46 5.72 8.19
CA ALA A 259 -1.87 4.36 8.53
C ALA A 259 -0.69 3.55 9.05
N LEU A 260 -0.98 2.56 9.88
CA LEU A 260 -0.08 1.52 10.38
C LEU A 260 -0.57 0.17 9.93
N GLU A 261 0.32 -0.61 9.33
CA GLU A 261 0.14 -2.03 9.08
C GLU A 261 1.29 -2.83 9.69
N GLY A 262 1.00 -3.99 10.27
CA GLY A 262 1.95 -4.90 10.88
C GLY A 262 1.79 -6.33 10.40
N TYR A 263 2.88 -6.99 10.06
CA TYR A 263 2.95 -8.40 9.69
C TYR A 263 3.95 -9.12 10.60
N SER A 264 3.61 -10.29 11.11
CA SER A 264 4.48 -11.11 11.97
C SER A 264 5.06 -10.31 13.14
N VAL A 265 4.23 -9.52 13.80
CA VAL A 265 4.55 -8.80 15.03
C VAL A 265 4.07 -9.67 16.18
N ASP A 266 5.02 -10.22 16.95
CA ASP A 266 4.74 -11.18 18.03
C ASP A 266 4.85 -10.53 19.42
N SER A 267 5.46 -9.34 19.52
CA SER A 267 5.58 -8.56 20.77
C SER A 267 5.61 -7.05 20.52
N CYS A 268 5.20 -6.25 21.49
CA CYS A 268 5.10 -4.79 21.31
C CYS A 268 6.45 -4.09 21.14
N ASP A 269 7.54 -4.66 21.58
CA ASP A 269 8.90 -4.16 21.39
C ASP A 269 9.47 -4.46 19.98
N GLU A 270 8.71 -5.18 19.15
CA GLU A 270 8.95 -5.32 17.71
C GLU A 270 8.43 -4.12 16.91
N TYR A 271 7.64 -3.23 17.50
CA TYR A 271 7.38 -1.91 16.93
C TYR A 271 8.57 -0.97 17.14
N PRO A 272 8.68 0.12 16.35
CA PRO A 272 9.75 1.09 16.51
C PRO A 272 9.86 1.65 17.91
N ALA A 273 11.09 1.80 18.41
CA ALA A 273 11.37 2.17 19.80
C ALA A 273 10.83 3.54 20.25
N SER A 274 10.35 4.38 19.31
CA SER A 274 9.69 5.66 19.63
C SER A 274 8.31 5.50 20.25
N GLY A 275 7.65 4.35 20.10
CA GLY A 275 6.27 4.11 20.51
C GLY A 275 5.21 4.89 19.70
N ASN A 276 5.62 5.70 18.74
CA ASN A 276 4.72 6.41 17.83
C ASN A 276 5.42 6.89 16.57
N ILE A 277 4.60 7.28 15.58
CA ILE A 277 5.00 8.03 14.38
C ILE A 277 4.01 9.17 14.15
N THR A 278 4.51 10.36 13.78
CA THR A 278 3.68 11.53 13.48
C THR A 278 3.79 11.90 12.00
N PHE A 279 2.67 11.90 11.30
CA PHE A 279 2.51 12.53 10.00
C PHE A 279 2.21 14.01 10.20
N THR A 280 2.99 14.89 9.57
CA THR A 280 2.93 16.34 9.73
C THR A 280 2.73 17.04 8.39
N GLY A 281 2.21 18.28 8.42
CA GLY A 281 1.94 19.03 7.20
C GLY A 281 0.99 18.29 6.27
N VAL A 282 0.09 17.48 6.84
CA VAL A 282 -0.92 16.75 6.07
C VAL A 282 -1.82 17.77 5.39
N ALA A 283 -1.88 17.70 4.07
CA ALA A 283 -2.75 18.57 3.28
C ALA A 283 -3.51 17.75 2.22
N VAL A 284 -4.81 17.92 2.22
CA VAL A 284 -5.73 17.31 1.26
C VAL A 284 -6.25 18.39 0.32
N TYR A 285 -6.34 18.04 -0.96
CA TYR A 285 -6.93 18.89 -1.99
C TYR A 285 -8.05 18.14 -2.69
N ASP A 286 -9.15 18.82 -3.00
CA ASP A 286 -10.22 18.27 -3.82
C ASP A 286 -9.79 18.16 -5.31
N TYR A 287 -10.64 17.60 -6.15
CA TYR A 287 -10.37 17.46 -7.60
C TYR A 287 -10.15 18.80 -8.33
N ARG A 288 -10.57 19.91 -7.73
CA ARG A 288 -10.31 21.28 -8.23
C ARG A 288 -9.00 21.86 -7.71
N MET A 289 -8.21 21.07 -7.00
CA MET A 289 -6.97 21.46 -6.33
C MET A 289 -7.17 22.55 -5.27
N LYS A 290 -8.37 22.65 -4.72
CA LYS A 290 -8.66 23.50 -3.57
C LYS A 290 -8.38 22.75 -2.29
N GLN A 291 -7.58 23.34 -1.41
CA GLN A 291 -7.24 22.70 -0.13
C GLN A 291 -8.45 22.57 0.80
N VAL A 292 -8.63 21.39 1.37
CA VAL A 292 -9.57 21.10 2.44
C VAL A 292 -8.93 21.56 3.76
N ARG A 293 -9.39 22.67 4.32
CA ARG A 293 -8.74 23.31 5.48
C ARG A 293 -8.92 22.55 6.80
N SER A 294 -10.02 21.83 6.95
CA SER A 294 -10.36 21.10 8.16
C SER A 294 -10.89 19.71 7.78
N PRO A 295 -10.01 18.79 7.40
CA PRO A 295 -10.42 17.42 7.12
C PRO A 295 -11.04 16.81 8.38
N PRO A 296 -12.20 16.16 8.29
CA PRO A 296 -12.87 15.54 9.43
C PRO A 296 -12.26 14.17 9.73
N TRP A 297 -11.01 14.15 10.20
CA TRP A 297 -10.32 12.91 10.51
C TRP A 297 -11.10 12.07 11.50
N GLU A 298 -11.32 10.83 11.15
CA GLU A 298 -11.84 9.78 12.03
C GLU A 298 -10.67 8.90 12.45
N GLU A 299 -10.60 8.59 13.73
CA GLU A 299 -9.59 7.72 14.32
C GLU A 299 -10.10 6.27 14.26
N ILE A 300 -9.45 5.45 13.46
CA ILE A 300 -9.84 4.07 13.23
C ILE A 300 -8.75 3.17 13.79
N ILE A 301 -9.11 2.35 14.76
CA ILE A 301 -8.25 1.31 15.33
C ILE A 301 -8.99 0.00 15.17
N ASP A 302 -8.40 -0.92 14.41
CA ASP A 302 -8.92 -2.26 14.19
C ASP A 302 -7.95 -3.32 14.74
N ASN A 303 -7.90 -3.36 16.06
CA ASN A 303 -7.08 -4.31 16.81
C ASN A 303 -7.91 -5.48 17.41
N SER A 304 -9.19 -5.54 17.11
CA SER A 304 -10.12 -6.49 17.74
C SER A 304 -9.83 -7.96 17.44
N GLY A 305 -9.14 -8.24 16.34
CA GLY A 305 -8.75 -9.60 15.94
C GLY A 305 -7.29 -9.91 16.18
N LEU A 306 -6.53 -9.02 16.83
CA LEU A 306 -5.13 -9.24 17.16
C LEU A 306 -5.00 -9.94 18.52
N ASP A 307 -4.18 -10.99 18.58
CA ASP A 307 -3.77 -11.61 19.86
C ASP A 307 -2.92 -10.64 20.68
N LEU A 308 -2.10 -9.84 20.01
CA LEU A 308 -1.23 -8.84 20.60
C LEU A 308 -1.95 -7.49 20.74
N GLN A 309 -2.08 -7.02 21.97
CA GLN A 309 -2.65 -5.70 22.28
C GLN A 309 -1.55 -4.76 22.77
N CYS A 310 -1.06 -3.89 21.85
CA CYS A 310 -0.12 -2.84 22.18
C CYS A 310 -0.85 -1.51 22.49
N ASN A 311 -0.12 -0.43 22.64
CA ASN A 311 -0.69 0.89 22.99
C ASN A 311 -1.26 1.61 21.75
N TYR A 312 -2.17 0.96 21.01
CA TYR A 312 -2.75 1.53 19.80
C TYR A 312 -3.66 2.70 20.12
N GLN A 313 -3.23 3.90 19.77
CA GLN A 313 -3.98 5.15 19.91
C GLN A 313 -3.72 6.05 18.70
N LEU A 314 -4.59 6.99 18.47
CA LEU A 314 -4.50 7.99 17.42
C LEU A 314 -4.77 9.37 17.99
N ASP A 315 -3.94 10.35 17.58
CA ASP A 315 -4.18 11.76 17.85
C ASP A 315 -4.20 12.51 16.54
N THR A 316 -5.22 13.33 16.31
CA THR A 316 -5.36 14.07 15.05
C THR A 316 -5.55 15.57 15.26
N THR A 317 -5.02 16.35 14.33
CA THR A 317 -5.37 17.76 14.12
C THR A 317 -5.71 17.95 12.64
N SER A 318 -6.04 19.16 12.23
CA SER A 318 -6.30 19.43 10.80
C SER A 318 -5.11 19.12 9.88
N THR A 319 -3.89 19.07 10.40
CA THR A 319 -2.64 18.94 9.62
C THR A 319 -1.68 17.88 10.16
N THR A 320 -2.07 17.14 11.18
CA THR A 320 -1.23 16.08 11.76
C THR A 320 -2.04 14.85 12.07
N ALA A 321 -1.37 13.69 12.03
CA ALA A 321 -1.88 12.43 12.54
C ALA A 321 -0.73 11.71 13.27
N THR A 322 -0.90 11.43 14.56
CA THR A 322 0.06 10.65 15.37
C THR A 322 -0.53 9.28 15.63
N ILE A 323 0.20 8.25 15.26
CA ILE A 323 -0.15 6.85 15.47
C ILE A 323 0.74 6.29 16.56
N HIS A 324 0.14 5.81 17.64
CA HIS A 324 0.81 5.12 18.74
C HIS A 324 0.70 3.61 18.56
N TYR A 325 1.70 2.86 19.06
CA TYR A 325 1.79 1.40 18.93
C TYR A 325 2.61 0.77 20.04
#